data_1570ae510c703dc97e5fd57c53fc0e88
#
_entry.id   1570ae510c703dc97e5fd57c53fc0e88
#
_cell.length_a   1.000
_cell.length_b   1.000
_cell.length_c   1.000
_cell.angle_alpha   90.00
_cell.angle_beta   90.00
_cell.angle_gamma   90.00
#
_symmetry.space_group_name_H-M   'P 1'
#
loop_
_entity.id
_entity.type
_entity.pdbx_description
1 polymer ?
#
loop_
_entity_poly.entity_id
_entity_poly.type
_entity_poly.pdbx_seq_one_letter_code
_entity_poly.pdbx_strand_id
1 'polypeptide(L)'
;MSIDFGNDIYEEPIVAKTFLAEDAQESSLRPKTLAEYIGQEKAKENLSIFIQAARKRQESLDHVLLHGPPGLGKTTLAGIIAQEMGVNIRITSGPAIEKPGDLAALLTNLNEGDILFVDEINRLNRSVEEILYPAMEDYALDIIVGKGPSANSIRLDLPHFTLIGATTRAGQLSAPLRDRFGVTLRLELYTPEELSKIVTRSAGILNCDIVPEGAYEIARRSRGTPRIANRMLRRVRDFADVKADGVITKAVADEALCALEIDYLGLDPVDRRMMAAIIENYNGGPVGLETLAATIGEESVTLEDVYEPYLMQLGFLTRTPRGRCVTQKAYQHLHKPIPGGAAEGPLMDQLTF
;
A
#
# COMPACT_ATOMS: atom_id res chain seq x y z
N MET A 1 -38.68 -45.59 -0.06
CA MET A 1 -38.30 -44.63 0.98
C MET A 1 -36.92 -44.11 0.59
N SER A 2 -36.91 -43.11 -0.27
CA SER A 2 -35.68 -42.50 -0.80
C SER A 2 -35.38 -41.24 0.04
N ILE A 3 -34.21 -41.22 0.62
CA ILE A 3 -33.70 -40.07 1.41
C ILE A 3 -33.05 -39.14 0.42
N ASP A 4 -33.64 -37.98 0.29
CA ASP A 4 -33.17 -36.85 -0.50
C ASP A 4 -32.03 -36.15 0.30
N PHE A 5 -30.80 -36.17 -0.21
CA PHE A 5 -29.69 -35.39 0.33
C PHE A 5 -29.73 -34.00 -0.29
N GLY A 6 -30.16 -33.08 0.55
CA GLY A 6 -30.24 -31.67 0.19
C GLY A 6 -28.92 -31.11 -0.37
N ASN A 7 -29.08 -30.24 -1.36
CA ASN A 7 -28.09 -29.37 -1.93
C ASN A 7 -27.33 -28.62 -0.83
N ASP A 8 -26.07 -28.95 -0.61
CA ASP A 8 -25.13 -28.10 0.06
C ASP A 8 -24.90 -26.88 -0.82
N ILE A 9 -25.59 -25.80 -0.48
CA ILE A 9 -25.32 -24.47 -1.00
C ILE A 9 -23.94 -24.09 -0.45
N TYR A 10 -22.92 -24.16 -1.30
CA TYR A 10 -21.63 -23.52 -1.04
C TYR A 10 -21.91 -22.03 -0.96
N GLU A 11 -22.06 -21.51 0.24
CA GLU A 11 -22.00 -20.06 0.50
C GLU A 11 -20.60 -19.58 0.11
N GLU A 12 -20.50 -18.95 -1.06
CA GLU A 12 -19.31 -18.18 -1.41
C GLU A 12 -19.08 -17.13 -0.32
N PRO A 13 -17.85 -17.00 0.20
CA PRO A 13 -17.58 -16.07 1.30
C PRO A 13 -17.98 -14.64 0.88
N ILE A 14 -18.86 -14.03 1.65
CA ILE A 14 -19.33 -12.64 1.47
C ILE A 14 -18.14 -11.66 1.35
N VAL A 15 -17.01 -11.97 2.00
CA VAL A 15 -15.74 -11.23 1.95
C VAL A 15 -15.18 -11.16 0.53
N ALA A 16 -15.29 -12.20 -0.30
CA ALA A 16 -14.76 -12.21 -1.67
C ALA A 16 -15.55 -11.29 -2.61
N LYS A 17 -16.88 -11.21 -2.49
CA LYS A 17 -17.73 -10.34 -3.32
C LYS A 17 -17.57 -8.87 -2.95
N THR A 18 -17.44 -8.55 -1.67
CA THR A 18 -17.21 -7.19 -1.19
C THR A 18 -15.85 -6.66 -1.63
N PHE A 19 -14.81 -7.50 -1.57
CA PHE A 19 -13.44 -7.16 -2.00
C PHE A 19 -13.39 -6.88 -3.52
N LEU A 20 -14.02 -7.71 -4.34
CA LEU A 20 -14.07 -7.52 -5.81
C LEU A 20 -14.83 -6.25 -6.23
N ALA A 21 -15.88 -5.87 -5.51
CA ALA A 21 -16.64 -4.64 -5.80
C ALA A 21 -15.85 -3.38 -5.41
N GLU A 22 -15.16 -3.39 -4.29
CA GLU A 22 -14.28 -2.30 -3.87
C GLU A 22 -13.06 -2.17 -4.79
N ASP A 23 -12.43 -3.27 -5.20
CA ASP A 23 -11.31 -3.28 -6.13
C ASP A 23 -11.71 -2.79 -7.54
N ALA A 24 -12.89 -3.15 -8.04
CA ALA A 24 -13.40 -2.65 -9.31
C ALA A 24 -13.64 -1.14 -9.29
N GLN A 25 -14.17 -0.60 -8.19
CA GLN A 25 -14.37 0.83 -8.00
C GLN A 25 -13.04 1.58 -7.77
N GLU A 26 -12.09 0.96 -7.08
CA GLU A 26 -10.74 1.51 -6.91
C GLU A 26 -9.98 1.57 -8.24
N SER A 27 -10.16 0.58 -9.11
CA SER A 27 -9.54 0.56 -10.44
C SER A 27 -9.99 1.71 -11.33
N SER A 28 -11.25 2.17 -11.18
CA SER A 28 -11.77 3.31 -11.95
C SER A 28 -11.11 4.65 -11.60
N LEU A 29 -10.62 4.80 -10.37
CA LEU A 29 -9.95 6.01 -9.90
C LEU A 29 -8.46 6.05 -10.23
N ARG A 30 -7.88 4.92 -10.71
CA ARG A 30 -6.44 4.86 -11.00
C ARG A 30 -6.09 5.67 -12.24
N PRO A 31 -5.03 6.49 -12.21
CA PRO A 31 -4.49 7.13 -13.40
C PRO A 31 -3.97 6.08 -14.37
N LYS A 32 -4.09 6.36 -15.67
CA LYS A 32 -3.67 5.44 -16.74
C LYS A 32 -2.34 5.83 -17.38
N THR A 33 -1.94 7.08 -17.28
CA THR A 33 -0.71 7.61 -17.89
C THR A 33 0.17 8.30 -16.87
N LEU A 34 1.46 8.48 -17.16
CA LEU A 34 2.38 9.27 -16.32
C LEU A 34 1.93 10.72 -16.19
N ALA A 35 1.28 11.28 -17.19
CA ALA A 35 0.76 12.64 -17.15
C ALA A 35 -0.40 12.81 -16.14
N GLU A 36 -1.23 11.80 -15.97
CA GLU A 36 -2.32 11.78 -14.99
C GLU A 36 -1.84 11.44 -13.56
N TYR A 37 -0.65 10.87 -13.43
CA TYR A 37 -0.10 10.43 -12.16
C TYR A 37 0.44 11.63 -11.38
N ILE A 38 -0.27 12.03 -10.33
CA ILE A 38 0.05 13.18 -9.49
C ILE A 38 1.10 12.78 -8.46
N GLY A 39 2.06 13.68 -8.21
CA GLY A 39 3.15 13.47 -7.25
C GLY A 39 4.26 12.55 -7.76
N GLN A 40 5.18 12.18 -6.87
CA GLN A 40 6.34 11.31 -7.17
C GLN A 40 7.20 11.84 -8.34
N GLU A 41 7.38 13.15 -8.45
CA GLU A 41 7.95 13.80 -9.66
C GLU A 41 9.30 13.20 -10.06
N LYS A 42 10.21 12.99 -9.10
CA LYS A 42 11.52 12.39 -9.36
C LYS A 42 11.44 10.96 -9.93
N ALA A 43 10.49 10.16 -9.44
CA ALA A 43 10.28 8.81 -9.95
C ALA A 43 9.68 8.85 -11.36
N LYS A 44 8.74 9.76 -11.62
CA LYS A 44 8.13 9.96 -12.94
C LYS A 44 9.14 10.40 -14.00
N GLU A 45 9.97 11.40 -13.67
CA GLU A 45 11.01 11.88 -14.58
C GLU A 45 11.95 10.76 -15.00
N ASN A 46 12.46 9.99 -14.05
CA ASN A 46 13.33 8.85 -14.33
C ASN A 46 12.63 7.80 -15.20
N LEU A 47 11.41 7.40 -14.81
CA LEU A 47 10.63 6.43 -15.58
C LEU A 47 10.34 6.90 -17.01
N SER A 48 9.99 8.16 -17.18
CA SER A 48 9.75 8.75 -18.50
C SER A 48 10.97 8.60 -19.40
N ILE A 49 12.17 8.86 -18.88
CA ILE A 49 13.43 8.71 -19.62
C ILE A 49 13.66 7.24 -19.99
N PHE A 50 13.51 6.32 -19.03
CA PHE A 50 13.79 4.89 -19.25
C PHE A 50 12.79 4.28 -20.26
N ILE A 51 11.50 4.59 -20.13
CA ILE A 51 10.45 4.14 -21.05
C ILE A 51 10.72 4.67 -22.46
N GLN A 52 11.01 5.97 -22.63
CA GLN A 52 11.32 6.54 -23.94
C GLN A 52 12.56 5.92 -24.57
N ALA A 53 13.60 5.66 -23.78
CA ALA A 53 14.81 5.01 -24.25
C ALA A 53 14.57 3.57 -24.70
N ALA A 54 13.86 2.76 -23.90
CA ALA A 54 13.51 1.38 -24.25
C ALA A 54 12.66 1.32 -25.52
N ARG A 55 11.62 2.17 -25.64
CA ARG A 55 10.78 2.28 -26.85
C ARG A 55 11.57 2.67 -28.09
N LYS A 56 12.52 3.62 -27.96
CA LYS A 56 13.35 4.05 -29.08
C LYS A 56 14.26 2.93 -29.59
N ARG A 57 14.74 2.07 -28.69
CA ARG A 57 15.57 0.92 -29.04
C ARG A 57 14.77 -0.33 -29.40
N GLN A 58 13.45 -0.31 -29.22
CA GLN A 58 12.54 -1.45 -29.36
C GLN A 58 12.94 -2.63 -28.46
N GLU A 59 13.32 -2.33 -27.23
CA GLU A 59 13.73 -3.28 -26.21
C GLU A 59 12.72 -3.30 -25.04
N SER A 60 12.69 -4.40 -24.28
CA SER A 60 11.99 -4.45 -23.00
C SER A 60 12.60 -3.44 -22.03
N LEU A 61 11.79 -2.94 -21.11
CA LEU A 61 12.30 -2.11 -20.01
C LEU A 61 13.12 -2.97 -19.07
N ASP A 62 14.18 -2.42 -18.47
CA ASP A 62 14.89 -3.08 -17.38
C ASP A 62 13.95 -3.46 -16.26
N HIS A 63 14.29 -4.50 -15.46
CA HIS A 63 13.52 -4.89 -14.31
C HIS A 63 13.43 -3.76 -13.27
N VAL A 64 12.22 -3.51 -12.75
CA VAL A 64 11.91 -2.38 -11.87
C VAL A 64 11.51 -2.85 -10.48
N LEU A 65 12.15 -2.32 -9.44
CA LEU A 65 11.74 -2.51 -8.05
C LEU A 65 11.03 -1.24 -7.53
N LEU A 66 9.76 -1.37 -7.17
CA LEU A 66 8.96 -0.32 -6.54
C LEU A 66 8.88 -0.58 -5.04
N HIS A 67 9.39 0.32 -4.21
CA HIS A 67 9.31 0.14 -2.77
C HIS A 67 8.83 1.39 -2.02
N GLY A 68 8.25 1.19 -0.85
CA GLY A 68 7.71 2.27 -0.01
C GLY A 68 6.45 1.84 0.74
N PRO A 69 5.91 2.69 1.61
CA PRO A 69 4.71 2.42 2.41
C PRO A 69 3.53 1.87 1.60
N PRO A 70 2.57 1.18 2.22
CA PRO A 70 1.39 0.69 1.54
C PRO A 70 0.50 1.85 1.07
N GLY A 71 -0.29 1.64 0.01
CA GLY A 71 -1.28 2.61 -0.47
C GLY A 71 -0.73 3.77 -1.31
N LEU A 72 0.57 3.77 -1.69
CA LEU A 72 1.22 4.84 -2.47
C LEU A 72 1.06 4.68 -4.00
N GLY A 73 0.41 3.61 -4.47
CA GLY A 73 0.16 3.41 -5.90
C GLY A 73 1.22 2.60 -6.64
N LYS A 74 1.97 1.69 -5.99
CA LYS A 74 2.94 0.80 -6.64
C LYS A 74 2.32 -0.01 -7.78
N THR A 75 1.20 -0.66 -7.53
CA THR A 75 0.44 -1.40 -8.55
C THR A 75 -0.09 -0.50 -9.68
N THR A 76 -0.52 0.71 -9.34
CA THR A 76 -0.96 1.71 -10.33
C THR A 76 0.19 2.11 -11.25
N LEU A 77 1.37 2.36 -10.68
CA LEU A 77 2.55 2.74 -11.44
C LEU A 77 3.01 1.61 -12.37
N ALA A 78 2.94 0.35 -11.93
CA ALA A 78 3.21 -0.80 -12.80
C ALA A 78 2.24 -0.86 -14.00
N GLY A 79 0.94 -0.61 -13.77
CA GLY A 79 -0.05 -0.53 -14.85
C GLY A 79 0.22 0.61 -15.83
N ILE A 80 0.66 1.78 -15.32
CA ILE A 80 1.06 2.92 -16.16
C ILE A 80 2.28 2.56 -17.01
N ILE A 81 3.31 1.92 -16.44
CA ILE A 81 4.49 1.48 -17.17
C ILE A 81 4.08 0.56 -18.33
N ALA A 82 3.20 -0.41 -18.09
CA ALA A 82 2.70 -1.30 -19.14
C ALA A 82 1.97 -0.54 -20.25
N GLN A 83 1.12 0.40 -19.89
CA GLN A 83 0.40 1.23 -20.86
C GLN A 83 1.33 2.13 -21.67
N GLU A 84 2.31 2.79 -21.03
CA GLU A 84 3.29 3.63 -21.71
C GLU A 84 4.21 2.81 -22.63
N MET A 85 4.56 1.59 -22.25
CA MET A 85 5.32 0.65 -23.09
C MET A 85 4.47 0.05 -24.22
N GLY A 86 3.14 0.03 -24.10
CA GLY A 86 2.23 -0.58 -25.05
C GLY A 86 2.21 -2.10 -25.02
N VAL A 87 2.44 -2.71 -23.84
CA VAL A 87 2.55 -4.15 -23.61
C VAL A 87 1.52 -4.64 -22.58
N ASN A 88 1.32 -5.96 -22.51
CA ASN A 88 0.42 -6.53 -21.50
C ASN A 88 1.10 -6.60 -20.13
N ILE A 89 0.27 -6.60 -19.09
CA ILE A 89 0.71 -6.81 -17.70
C ILE A 89 0.00 -8.01 -17.11
N ARG A 90 0.78 -8.91 -16.51
CA ARG A 90 0.27 -9.97 -15.63
C ARG A 90 0.54 -9.59 -14.19
N ILE A 91 -0.50 -9.65 -13.36
CA ILE A 91 -0.44 -9.24 -11.97
C ILE A 91 -0.55 -10.46 -11.09
N THR A 92 0.38 -10.61 -10.17
CA THR A 92 0.39 -11.64 -9.13
C THR A 92 0.96 -11.08 -7.83
N SER A 93 1.08 -11.90 -6.80
CA SER A 93 1.71 -11.54 -5.53
C SER A 93 2.69 -12.61 -5.07
N GLY A 94 3.68 -12.23 -4.25
CA GLY A 94 4.63 -13.17 -3.67
C GLY A 94 3.95 -14.34 -2.96
N PRO A 95 2.97 -14.12 -2.07
CA PRO A 95 2.21 -15.18 -1.42
C PRO A 95 1.43 -16.12 -2.36
N ALA A 96 1.03 -15.65 -3.54
CA ALA A 96 0.31 -16.46 -4.52
C ALA A 96 1.21 -17.40 -5.32
N ILE A 97 2.52 -17.20 -5.26
CA ILE A 97 3.53 -18.06 -5.92
C ILE A 97 4.12 -19.00 -4.86
N GLU A 98 3.46 -20.11 -4.65
CA GLU A 98 3.87 -21.06 -3.60
C GLU A 98 5.04 -21.96 -4.02
N LYS A 99 5.10 -22.31 -5.30
CA LYS A 99 6.05 -23.30 -5.84
C LYS A 99 6.78 -22.77 -7.07
N PRO A 100 8.00 -23.26 -7.33
CA PRO A 100 8.74 -22.98 -8.56
C PRO A 100 7.93 -23.17 -9.84
N GLY A 101 7.08 -24.20 -9.90
CA GLY A 101 6.20 -24.48 -11.04
C GLY A 101 5.16 -23.40 -11.30
N ASP A 102 4.66 -22.72 -10.27
CA ASP A 102 3.69 -21.63 -10.42
C ASP A 102 4.35 -20.44 -11.14
N LEU A 103 5.57 -20.09 -10.74
CA LEU A 103 6.36 -19.04 -11.39
C LEU A 103 6.71 -19.42 -12.83
N ALA A 104 7.15 -20.66 -13.06
CA ALA A 104 7.48 -21.16 -14.40
C ALA A 104 6.26 -21.05 -15.33
N ALA A 105 5.06 -21.44 -14.86
CA ALA A 105 3.83 -21.30 -15.61
C ALA A 105 3.46 -19.85 -15.94
N LEU A 106 3.73 -18.91 -15.02
CA LEU A 106 3.52 -17.49 -15.28
C LEU A 106 4.48 -16.96 -16.36
N LEU A 107 5.77 -17.30 -16.26
CA LEU A 107 6.83 -16.80 -17.15
C LEU A 107 6.69 -17.38 -18.57
N THR A 108 6.40 -18.66 -18.72
CA THR A 108 6.23 -19.31 -20.04
C THR A 108 4.98 -18.85 -20.80
N ASN A 109 4.05 -18.19 -20.12
CA ASN A 109 2.84 -17.61 -20.74
C ASN A 109 2.97 -16.11 -21.04
N LEU A 110 4.14 -15.51 -20.91
CA LEU A 110 4.41 -14.13 -21.32
C LEU A 110 4.72 -14.09 -22.83
N ASN A 111 4.44 -12.95 -23.44
CA ASN A 111 4.91 -12.62 -24.78
C ASN A 111 6.10 -11.68 -24.71
N GLU A 112 6.74 -11.45 -25.86
CA GLU A 112 7.85 -10.51 -25.97
C GLU A 112 7.46 -9.10 -25.49
N GLY A 113 8.22 -8.55 -24.56
CA GLY A 113 8.01 -7.25 -23.96
C GLY A 113 6.98 -7.19 -22.84
N ASP A 114 6.21 -8.26 -22.56
CA ASP A 114 5.19 -8.28 -21.51
C ASP A 114 5.78 -7.98 -20.13
N ILE A 115 4.94 -7.49 -19.24
CA ILE A 115 5.31 -7.18 -17.85
C ILE A 115 4.72 -8.23 -16.92
N LEU A 116 5.57 -8.79 -16.04
CA LEU A 116 5.15 -9.53 -14.85
C LEU A 116 5.25 -8.62 -13.63
N PHE A 117 4.12 -8.30 -13.01
CA PHE A 117 4.07 -7.55 -11.75
C PHE A 117 3.87 -8.51 -10.58
N VAL A 118 4.78 -8.46 -9.59
CA VAL A 118 4.73 -9.26 -8.36
C VAL A 118 4.62 -8.33 -7.16
N ASP A 119 3.44 -8.24 -6.56
CA ASP A 119 3.25 -7.50 -5.31
C ASP A 119 3.78 -8.31 -4.11
N GLU A 120 4.24 -7.61 -3.07
CA GLU A 120 4.89 -8.21 -1.90
C GLU A 120 5.99 -9.24 -2.29
N ILE A 121 6.83 -8.87 -3.25
CA ILE A 121 7.87 -9.75 -3.80
C ILE A 121 8.87 -10.26 -2.72
N ASN A 122 9.01 -9.52 -1.60
CA ASN A 122 9.80 -9.95 -0.44
C ASN A 122 9.24 -11.19 0.28
N ARG A 123 8.02 -11.61 -0.05
CA ARG A 123 7.38 -12.82 0.51
C ARG A 123 7.51 -14.05 -0.37
N LEU A 124 8.27 -13.97 -1.47
CA LEU A 124 8.64 -15.15 -2.24
C LEU A 124 9.48 -16.09 -1.36
N ASN A 125 9.22 -17.39 -1.48
CA ASN A 125 10.09 -18.35 -0.83
C ASN A 125 11.39 -18.52 -1.62
N ARG A 126 12.44 -18.97 -0.95
CA ARG A 126 13.79 -19.07 -1.52
C ARG A 126 13.87 -19.94 -2.78
N SER A 127 13.10 -21.03 -2.85
CA SER A 127 13.11 -21.93 -4.01
C SER A 127 12.49 -21.27 -5.26
N VAL A 128 11.56 -20.33 -5.08
CA VAL A 128 10.99 -19.53 -6.16
C VAL A 128 11.97 -18.44 -6.59
N GLU A 129 12.65 -17.78 -5.63
CA GLU A 129 13.67 -16.79 -5.96
C GLU A 129 14.82 -17.41 -6.79
N GLU A 130 15.26 -18.63 -6.46
CA GLU A 130 16.34 -19.32 -7.18
C GLU A 130 16.02 -19.58 -8.66
N ILE A 131 14.74 -19.76 -9.01
CA ILE A 131 14.29 -19.86 -10.41
C ILE A 131 14.15 -18.48 -11.07
N LEU A 132 13.81 -17.48 -10.28
CA LEU A 132 13.65 -16.11 -10.81
C LEU A 132 14.98 -15.50 -11.26
N TYR A 133 16.11 -15.89 -10.64
CA TYR A 133 17.42 -15.34 -10.97
C TYR A 133 17.83 -15.56 -12.44
N PRO A 134 17.89 -16.80 -12.96
CA PRO A 134 18.22 -17.02 -14.38
C PRO A 134 17.13 -16.48 -15.32
N ALA A 135 15.87 -16.45 -14.88
CA ALA A 135 14.80 -15.85 -15.67
C ALA A 135 15.01 -14.35 -15.89
N MET A 136 15.54 -13.62 -14.89
CA MET A 136 15.81 -12.18 -14.98
C MET A 136 17.12 -11.87 -15.74
N GLU A 137 18.16 -12.69 -15.58
CA GLU A 137 19.47 -12.42 -16.19
C GLU A 137 19.58 -12.94 -17.61
N ASP A 138 19.18 -14.20 -17.79
CA ASP A 138 19.41 -14.95 -19.04
C ASP A 138 18.13 -15.14 -19.87
N TYR A 139 16.96 -14.70 -19.35
CA TYR A 139 15.66 -15.02 -19.94
C TYR A 139 15.48 -16.52 -20.20
N ALA A 140 15.83 -17.33 -19.21
CA ALA A 140 15.76 -18.79 -19.28
C ALA A 140 15.35 -19.41 -17.96
N LEU A 141 14.72 -20.59 -18.04
CA LEU A 141 14.38 -21.44 -16.91
C LEU A 141 15.13 -22.75 -16.99
N ASP A 142 15.77 -23.14 -15.90
CA ASP A 142 16.36 -24.46 -15.75
C ASP A 142 15.37 -25.39 -15.02
N ILE A 143 14.76 -26.32 -15.76
CA ILE A 143 13.76 -27.25 -15.24
C ILE A 143 14.41 -28.61 -15.06
N ILE A 144 14.36 -29.13 -13.82
CA ILE A 144 14.86 -30.49 -13.52
C ILE A 144 13.71 -31.48 -13.78
N VAL A 145 13.91 -32.35 -14.77
CA VAL A 145 12.97 -33.42 -15.13
C VAL A 145 13.52 -34.77 -14.66
N GLY A 146 12.74 -35.49 -13.86
CA GLY A 146 13.13 -36.77 -13.27
C GLY A 146 13.47 -36.66 -11.78
N LYS A 147 13.91 -37.79 -11.20
CA LYS A 147 14.29 -37.89 -9.79
C LYS A 147 15.62 -38.67 -9.66
N GLY A 148 16.45 -38.28 -8.70
CA GLY A 148 17.69 -38.96 -8.39
C GLY A 148 18.84 -38.69 -9.39
N PRO A 149 19.85 -39.57 -9.49
CA PRO A 149 21.04 -39.34 -10.30
C PRO A 149 20.79 -39.27 -11.81
N SER A 150 19.65 -39.72 -12.29
CA SER A 150 19.22 -39.67 -13.70
C SER A 150 18.34 -38.47 -14.04
N ALA A 151 18.20 -37.49 -13.14
CA ALA A 151 17.49 -36.26 -13.43
C ALA A 151 18.26 -35.43 -14.47
N ASN A 152 17.56 -34.98 -15.51
CA ASN A 152 18.12 -34.12 -16.55
C ASN A 152 17.63 -32.68 -16.32
N SER A 153 18.54 -31.72 -16.47
CA SER A 153 18.18 -30.30 -16.55
C SER A 153 17.83 -29.95 -17.98
N ILE A 154 16.66 -29.38 -18.19
CA ILE A 154 16.22 -28.83 -19.46
C ILE A 154 16.20 -27.31 -19.32
N ARG A 155 16.95 -26.59 -20.15
CA ARG A 155 16.89 -25.14 -20.26
C ARG A 155 15.81 -24.74 -21.23
N LEU A 156 14.88 -23.93 -20.78
CA LEU A 156 13.77 -23.38 -21.55
C LEU A 156 13.99 -21.88 -21.70
N ASP A 157 14.11 -21.42 -22.96
CA ASP A 157 14.21 -19.99 -23.24
C ASP A 157 12.86 -19.29 -23.02
N LEU A 158 12.90 -18.10 -22.45
CA LEU A 158 11.77 -17.22 -22.21
C LEU A 158 11.81 -16.03 -23.18
N PRO A 159 10.65 -15.46 -23.53
CA PRO A 159 10.63 -14.16 -24.19
C PRO A 159 11.25 -13.09 -23.29
N HIS A 160 11.82 -12.05 -23.87
CA HIS A 160 12.27 -10.90 -23.08
C HIS A 160 11.07 -10.23 -22.43
N PHE A 161 11.09 -10.11 -21.11
CA PHE A 161 10.03 -9.55 -20.31
C PHE A 161 10.58 -8.56 -19.29
N THR A 162 9.73 -7.72 -18.73
CA THR A 162 10.07 -6.85 -17.61
C THR A 162 9.43 -7.39 -16.34
N LEU A 163 10.25 -7.67 -15.31
CA LEU A 163 9.75 -7.92 -13.98
C LEU A 163 9.60 -6.58 -13.25
N ILE A 164 8.39 -6.30 -12.72
CA ILE A 164 8.17 -5.21 -11.78
C ILE A 164 7.86 -5.82 -10.42
N GLY A 165 8.81 -5.73 -9.49
CA GLY A 165 8.61 -6.14 -8.10
C GLY A 165 8.11 -4.98 -7.26
N ALA A 166 7.13 -5.23 -6.38
CA ALA A 166 6.68 -4.25 -5.40
C ALA A 166 6.85 -4.79 -3.97
N THR A 167 7.28 -3.93 -3.05
CA THR A 167 7.41 -4.29 -1.63
C THR A 167 7.24 -3.10 -0.71
N THR A 168 6.68 -3.35 0.47
CA THR A 168 6.71 -2.38 1.59
C THR A 168 7.97 -2.50 2.43
N ARG A 169 8.67 -3.63 2.35
CA ARG A 169 9.80 -4.01 3.21
C ARG A 169 11.05 -4.32 2.38
N ALA A 170 11.59 -3.31 1.69
CA ALA A 170 12.77 -3.48 0.82
C ALA A 170 13.99 -4.12 1.51
N GLY A 171 14.14 -3.92 2.82
CA GLY A 171 15.20 -4.54 3.61
C GLY A 171 15.05 -6.06 3.84
N GLN A 172 13.86 -6.63 3.58
CA GLN A 172 13.62 -8.08 3.65
C GLN A 172 13.87 -8.79 2.33
N LEU A 173 14.05 -8.04 1.23
CA LEU A 173 14.40 -8.62 -0.05
C LEU A 173 15.83 -9.18 0.00
N SER A 174 16.05 -10.37 -0.52
CA SER A 174 17.39 -10.95 -0.61
C SER A 174 18.30 -10.06 -1.45
N ALA A 175 19.58 -9.97 -1.05
CA ALA A 175 20.54 -9.16 -1.81
C ALA A 175 20.68 -9.64 -3.27
N PRO A 176 20.75 -10.96 -3.57
CA PRO A 176 20.81 -11.45 -4.94
C PRO A 176 19.61 -11.04 -5.80
N LEU A 177 18.40 -11.04 -5.24
CA LEU A 177 17.22 -10.62 -5.99
C LEU A 177 17.21 -9.11 -6.21
N ARG A 178 17.55 -8.34 -5.17
CA ARG A 178 17.57 -6.88 -5.26
C ARG A 178 18.57 -6.36 -6.30
N ASP A 179 19.75 -6.98 -6.38
CA ASP A 179 20.85 -6.53 -7.25
C ASP A 179 20.54 -6.80 -8.75
N ARG A 180 19.50 -7.59 -9.06
CA ARG A 180 19.03 -7.88 -10.42
C ARG A 180 18.02 -6.86 -10.95
N PHE A 181 17.55 -5.94 -10.10
CA PHE A 181 16.72 -4.84 -10.56
C PHE A 181 17.59 -3.69 -11.07
N GLY A 182 17.51 -3.40 -12.38
CA GLY A 182 18.23 -2.30 -13.01
C GLY A 182 17.69 -0.93 -12.58
N VAL A 183 16.41 -0.86 -12.22
CA VAL A 183 15.73 0.36 -11.78
C VAL A 183 15.11 0.15 -10.40
N THR A 184 15.51 0.95 -9.42
CA THR A 184 14.91 0.93 -8.08
C THR A 184 14.29 2.30 -7.78
N LEU A 185 12.98 2.32 -7.49
CA LEU A 185 12.22 3.53 -7.22
C LEU A 185 11.60 3.46 -5.83
N ARG A 186 11.94 4.43 -5.00
CA ARG A 186 11.30 4.64 -3.71
C ARG A 186 10.13 5.58 -3.88
N LEU A 187 8.93 5.12 -3.51
CA LEU A 187 7.75 5.97 -3.42
C LEU A 187 7.67 6.59 -2.02
N GLU A 188 7.41 7.87 -1.99
CA GLU A 188 7.32 8.66 -0.76
C GLU A 188 5.87 8.99 -0.43
N LEU A 189 5.61 9.36 0.82
CA LEU A 189 4.31 9.85 1.22
C LEU A 189 4.00 11.16 0.49
N TYR A 190 2.74 11.29 0.10
CA TYR A 190 2.25 12.48 -0.60
C TYR A 190 2.03 13.64 0.37
N THR A 191 2.26 14.85 -0.10
CA THR A 191 1.88 16.06 0.64
C THR A 191 0.36 16.26 0.63
N PRO A 192 -0.20 17.02 1.58
CA PRO A 192 -1.63 17.37 1.55
C PRO A 192 -2.05 18.06 0.25
N GLU A 193 -1.18 18.87 -0.36
CA GLU A 193 -1.41 19.56 -1.62
C GLU A 193 -1.53 18.59 -2.80
N GLU A 194 -0.65 17.59 -2.87
CA GLU A 194 -0.70 16.54 -3.88
C GLU A 194 -1.95 15.67 -3.70
N LEU A 195 -2.24 15.27 -2.46
CA LEU A 195 -3.45 14.51 -2.15
C LEU A 195 -4.73 15.28 -2.44
N SER A 196 -4.76 16.59 -2.20
CA SER A 196 -5.92 17.43 -2.54
C SER A 196 -6.21 17.40 -4.05
N LYS A 197 -5.17 17.43 -4.89
CA LYS A 197 -5.32 17.26 -6.35
C LYS A 197 -5.86 15.88 -6.71
N ILE A 198 -5.37 14.82 -6.02
CA ILE A 198 -5.86 13.44 -6.22
C ILE A 198 -7.33 13.33 -5.81
N VAL A 199 -7.72 13.90 -4.66
CA VAL A 199 -9.10 13.91 -4.17
C VAL A 199 -10.02 14.66 -5.15
N THR A 200 -9.61 15.82 -5.64
CA THR A 200 -10.38 16.61 -6.62
C THR A 200 -10.57 15.85 -7.93
N ARG A 201 -9.51 15.23 -8.46
CA ARG A 201 -9.59 14.36 -9.64
C ARG A 201 -10.54 13.18 -9.43
N SER A 202 -10.42 12.51 -8.28
CA SER A 202 -11.25 11.36 -7.92
C SER A 202 -12.72 11.75 -7.74
N ALA A 203 -13.00 12.92 -7.15
CA ALA A 203 -14.35 13.47 -7.02
C ALA A 203 -15.00 13.70 -8.39
N GLY A 204 -14.25 14.25 -9.35
CA GLY A 204 -14.74 14.39 -10.72
C GLY A 204 -15.10 13.07 -11.40
N ILE A 205 -14.29 12.01 -11.18
CA ILE A 205 -14.59 10.65 -11.71
C ILE A 205 -15.83 10.05 -11.03
N LEU A 206 -16.02 10.33 -9.73
CA LEU A 206 -17.16 9.85 -8.95
C LEU A 206 -18.42 10.72 -9.15
N ASN A 207 -18.37 11.76 -9.98
CA ASN A 207 -19.42 12.73 -10.21
C ASN A 207 -19.96 13.34 -8.89
N CYS A 208 -19.04 13.72 -8.00
CA CYS A 208 -19.39 14.37 -6.75
C CYS A 208 -18.77 15.77 -6.69
N ASP A 209 -19.58 16.75 -6.30
CA ASP A 209 -19.13 18.14 -6.20
C ASP A 209 -18.32 18.36 -4.93
N ILE A 210 -17.13 18.94 -5.09
CA ILE A 210 -16.22 19.23 -3.99
C ILE A 210 -15.56 20.59 -4.15
N VAL A 211 -15.53 21.38 -3.07
CA VAL A 211 -14.76 22.62 -3.07
C VAL A 211 -13.31 22.38 -2.67
N PRO A 212 -12.36 23.26 -3.07
CA PRO A 212 -10.93 23.06 -2.78
C PRO A 212 -10.63 22.86 -1.30
N GLU A 213 -11.30 23.57 -0.41
CA GLU A 213 -11.14 23.48 1.04
C GLU A 213 -11.63 22.13 1.60
N GLY A 214 -12.68 21.55 1.00
CA GLY A 214 -13.18 20.21 1.32
C GLY A 214 -12.19 19.12 0.88
N ALA A 215 -11.65 19.27 -0.33
CA ALA A 215 -10.62 18.36 -0.84
C ALA A 215 -9.34 18.39 0.03
N TYR A 216 -8.92 19.59 0.44
CA TYR A 216 -7.76 19.74 1.32
C TYR A 216 -8.01 19.17 2.72
N GLU A 217 -9.23 19.31 3.26
CA GLU A 217 -9.60 18.74 4.57
C GLU A 217 -9.49 17.21 4.57
N ILE A 218 -9.98 16.54 3.51
CA ILE A 218 -9.81 15.09 3.33
C ILE A 218 -8.34 14.74 3.18
N ALA A 219 -7.63 15.49 2.34
CA ALA A 219 -6.22 15.23 2.01
C ALA A 219 -5.31 15.26 3.24
N ARG A 220 -5.43 16.30 4.08
CA ARG A 220 -4.57 16.47 5.26
C ARG A 220 -4.76 15.37 6.32
N ARG A 221 -5.94 14.71 6.37
CA ARG A 221 -6.22 13.60 7.28
C ARG A 221 -5.91 12.22 6.66
N SER A 222 -5.45 12.18 5.40
CA SER A 222 -5.24 10.94 4.65
C SER A 222 -3.86 10.29 4.84
N ARG A 223 -3.12 10.68 5.85
CA ARG A 223 -1.82 10.06 6.24
C ARG A 223 -0.81 9.97 5.09
N GLY A 224 -0.84 10.90 4.14
CA GLY A 224 0.07 10.88 3.00
C GLY A 224 -0.20 9.78 1.97
N THR A 225 -1.35 9.09 1.99
CA THR A 225 -1.62 7.95 1.11
C THR A 225 -2.87 8.12 0.23
N PRO A 226 -2.74 8.01 -1.10
CA PRO A 226 -3.87 8.10 -2.04
C PRO A 226 -5.00 7.09 -1.76
N ARG A 227 -4.68 5.87 -1.34
CA ARG A 227 -5.68 4.84 -0.99
C ARG A 227 -6.60 5.32 0.14
N ILE A 228 -6.01 5.89 1.22
CA ILE A 228 -6.79 6.42 2.35
C ILE A 228 -7.59 7.64 1.90
N ALA A 229 -7.00 8.55 1.11
CA ALA A 229 -7.69 9.73 0.59
C ALA A 229 -8.93 9.35 -0.23
N ASN A 230 -8.82 8.40 -1.15
CA ASN A 230 -9.93 7.92 -1.95
C ASN A 230 -11.01 7.21 -1.10
N ARG A 231 -10.61 6.43 -0.10
CA ARG A 231 -11.54 5.79 0.84
C ARG A 231 -12.30 6.82 1.65
N MET A 232 -11.61 7.83 2.18
CA MET A 232 -12.25 8.93 2.91
C MET A 232 -13.18 9.74 2.01
N LEU A 233 -12.77 10.07 0.78
CA LEU A 233 -13.61 10.78 -0.17
C LEU A 233 -14.96 10.08 -0.40
N ARG A 234 -14.96 8.76 -0.58
CA ARG A 234 -16.19 7.99 -0.75
C ARG A 234 -17.11 8.11 0.46
N ARG A 235 -16.59 7.99 1.67
CA ARG A 235 -17.37 8.09 2.90
C ARG A 235 -17.90 9.51 3.12
N VAL A 236 -17.07 10.52 2.85
CA VAL A 236 -17.50 11.92 2.93
C VAL A 236 -18.57 12.24 1.87
N ARG A 237 -18.46 11.68 0.66
CA ARG A 237 -19.50 11.78 -0.37
C ARG A 237 -20.82 11.19 0.12
N ASP A 238 -20.82 9.95 0.64
CA ASP A 238 -22.03 9.33 1.18
C ASP A 238 -22.69 10.20 2.26
N PHE A 239 -21.86 10.90 3.04
CA PHE A 239 -22.31 11.83 4.07
C PHE A 239 -22.91 13.12 3.46
N ALA A 240 -22.25 13.68 2.44
CA ALA A 240 -22.73 14.86 1.73
C ALA A 240 -24.07 14.61 1.03
N ASP A 241 -24.24 13.44 0.41
CA ASP A 241 -25.46 13.04 -0.28
C ASP A 241 -26.67 12.91 0.67
N VAL A 242 -26.45 12.52 1.93
CA VAL A 242 -27.53 12.24 2.88
C VAL A 242 -27.80 13.40 3.84
N LYS A 243 -26.76 14.14 4.25
CA LYS A 243 -26.86 15.17 5.31
C LYS A 243 -26.60 16.59 4.84
N ALA A 244 -26.16 16.76 3.59
CA ALA A 244 -25.90 18.07 2.98
C ALA A 244 -26.51 18.13 1.57
N ASP A 245 -26.22 19.20 0.82
CA ASP A 245 -26.74 19.42 -0.53
C ASP A 245 -25.96 18.68 -1.63
N GLY A 246 -25.25 17.59 -1.30
CA GLY A 246 -24.41 16.82 -2.22
C GLY A 246 -23.04 17.45 -2.51
N VAL A 247 -22.75 18.64 -1.95
CA VAL A 247 -21.47 19.33 -2.12
C VAL A 247 -20.54 19.10 -0.93
N ILE A 248 -19.34 18.62 -1.18
CA ILE A 248 -18.33 18.43 -0.14
C ILE A 248 -17.63 19.76 0.14
N THR A 249 -18.10 20.47 1.15
CA THR A 249 -17.42 21.65 1.72
C THR A 249 -16.45 21.23 2.81
N LYS A 250 -15.63 22.17 3.31
CA LYS A 250 -14.75 21.92 4.46
C LYS A 250 -15.57 21.47 5.70
N ALA A 251 -16.69 22.11 5.96
CA ALA A 251 -17.54 21.79 7.11
C ALA A 251 -18.13 20.37 7.00
N VAL A 252 -18.64 20.00 5.83
CA VAL A 252 -19.16 18.65 5.56
C VAL A 252 -18.06 17.60 5.70
N ALA A 253 -16.88 17.87 5.15
CA ALA A 253 -15.73 16.95 5.26
C ALA A 253 -15.29 16.78 6.73
N ASP A 254 -15.22 17.87 7.50
CA ASP A 254 -14.86 17.82 8.92
C ASP A 254 -15.89 17.04 9.73
N GLU A 255 -17.19 17.34 9.57
CA GLU A 255 -18.28 16.63 10.26
C GLU A 255 -18.28 15.13 9.94
N ALA A 256 -18.17 14.79 8.66
CA ALA A 256 -18.13 13.39 8.22
C ALA A 256 -16.93 12.64 8.80
N LEU A 257 -15.72 13.23 8.76
CA LEU A 257 -14.50 12.60 9.28
C LEU A 257 -14.54 12.48 10.82
N CYS A 258 -15.11 13.48 11.51
CA CYS A 258 -15.35 13.37 12.95
C CYS A 258 -16.38 12.27 13.29
N ALA A 259 -17.45 12.12 12.52
CA ALA A 259 -18.41 11.02 12.68
C ALA A 259 -17.80 9.64 12.43
N LEU A 260 -16.76 9.56 11.61
CA LEU A 260 -15.93 8.37 11.40
C LEU A 260 -14.82 8.21 12.44
N GLU A 261 -14.83 9.04 13.48
CA GLU A 261 -13.83 9.06 14.55
C GLU A 261 -12.39 9.31 14.07
N ILE A 262 -12.23 9.97 12.94
CA ILE A 262 -10.92 10.38 12.39
C ILE A 262 -10.64 11.81 12.85
N ASP A 263 -9.59 11.97 13.64
CA ASP A 263 -9.24 13.28 14.18
C ASP A 263 -8.54 14.21 13.17
N TYR A 264 -8.21 15.42 13.61
CA TYR A 264 -7.59 16.45 12.76
C TYR A 264 -6.19 16.10 12.22
N LEU A 265 -5.51 15.10 12.80
CA LEU A 265 -4.26 14.53 12.30
C LEU A 265 -4.47 13.25 11.46
N GLY A 266 -5.72 12.80 11.28
CA GLY A 266 -6.01 11.57 10.58
C GLY A 266 -5.82 10.31 11.43
N LEU A 267 -5.76 10.42 12.74
CA LEU A 267 -5.71 9.27 13.65
C LEU A 267 -7.11 8.67 13.81
N ASP A 268 -7.18 7.36 13.71
CA ASP A 268 -8.39 6.58 13.92
C ASP A 268 -8.50 6.04 15.36
N PRO A 269 -9.59 5.34 15.73
CA PRO A 269 -9.74 4.78 17.06
C PRO A 269 -8.64 3.80 17.48
N VAL A 270 -8.05 3.06 16.53
CA VAL A 270 -7.00 2.08 16.83
C VAL A 270 -5.68 2.79 17.19
N ASP A 271 -5.31 3.85 16.45
CA ASP A 271 -4.15 4.67 16.80
C ASP A 271 -4.25 5.22 18.21
N ARG A 272 -5.43 5.79 18.54
CA ARG A 272 -5.66 6.36 19.88
C ARG A 272 -5.65 5.29 20.98
N ARG A 273 -6.28 4.11 20.74
CA ARG A 273 -6.23 2.98 21.67
C ARG A 273 -4.80 2.47 21.86
N MET A 274 -4.03 2.39 20.78
CA MET A 274 -2.63 1.96 20.83
C MET A 274 -1.79 2.87 21.74
N MET A 275 -1.86 4.18 21.53
CA MET A 275 -1.14 5.15 22.37
C MET A 275 -1.66 5.16 23.81
N ALA A 276 -2.98 5.13 24.01
CA ALA A 276 -3.61 5.10 25.32
C ALA A 276 -3.21 3.86 26.11
N ALA A 277 -3.20 2.68 25.47
CA ALA A 277 -2.77 1.43 26.11
C ALA A 277 -1.30 1.50 26.57
N ILE A 278 -0.40 2.08 25.77
CA ILE A 278 1.00 2.24 26.15
C ILE A 278 1.12 3.21 27.36
N ILE A 279 0.34 4.28 27.40
CA ILE A 279 0.33 5.24 28.48
C ILE A 279 -0.21 4.62 29.76
N GLU A 280 -1.41 4.02 29.71
CA GLU A 280 -2.18 3.61 30.88
C GLU A 280 -1.69 2.30 31.48
N ASN A 281 -1.37 1.32 30.63
CA ASN A 281 -1.02 -0.02 31.09
C ASN A 281 0.50 -0.23 31.27
N TYR A 282 1.32 0.60 30.57
CA TYR A 282 2.77 0.42 30.53
C TYR A 282 3.56 1.69 30.86
N ASN A 283 2.92 2.68 31.49
CA ASN A 283 3.55 3.93 31.94
C ASN A 283 4.36 4.65 30.84
N GLY A 284 3.87 4.63 29.60
CA GLY A 284 4.54 5.21 28.43
C GLY A 284 5.52 4.30 27.73
N GLY A 285 5.68 3.08 28.17
CA GLY A 285 6.56 2.06 27.60
C GLY A 285 7.89 1.88 28.34
N PRO A 286 8.78 0.98 27.87
CA PRO A 286 8.66 0.20 26.62
C PRO A 286 7.74 -1.03 26.73
N VAL A 287 6.99 -1.34 25.69
CA VAL A 287 6.13 -2.52 25.59
C VAL A 287 6.43 -3.31 24.29
N GLY A 288 6.44 -4.64 24.36
CA GLY A 288 6.60 -5.52 23.21
C GLY A 288 5.40 -5.47 22.26
N LEU A 289 5.64 -5.72 20.96
CA LEU A 289 4.59 -5.68 19.94
C LEU A 289 3.46 -6.66 20.21
N GLU A 290 3.79 -7.93 20.48
CA GLU A 290 2.82 -8.99 20.75
C GLU A 290 1.97 -8.68 22.02
N THR A 291 2.60 -8.14 23.04
CA THR A 291 1.90 -7.74 24.27
C THR A 291 0.93 -6.60 24.01
N LEU A 292 1.36 -5.60 23.22
CA LEU A 292 0.53 -4.46 22.85
C LEU A 292 -0.66 -4.92 21.97
N ALA A 293 -0.39 -5.76 20.99
CA ALA A 293 -1.40 -6.34 20.10
C ALA A 293 -2.48 -7.09 20.87
N ALA A 294 -2.07 -7.96 21.80
CA ALA A 294 -2.99 -8.67 22.69
C ALA A 294 -3.80 -7.71 23.59
N THR A 295 -3.17 -6.62 24.07
CA THR A 295 -3.83 -5.64 24.94
C THR A 295 -4.96 -4.89 24.24
N ILE A 296 -4.79 -4.55 22.95
CA ILE A 296 -5.79 -3.76 22.20
C ILE A 296 -6.69 -4.61 21.31
N GLY A 297 -6.45 -5.93 21.23
CA GLY A 297 -7.24 -6.87 20.46
C GLY A 297 -7.01 -6.74 18.93
N GLU A 298 -5.77 -6.47 18.51
CA GLU A 298 -5.37 -6.35 17.11
C GLU A 298 -4.25 -7.34 16.77
N GLU A 299 -4.04 -7.61 15.49
CA GLU A 299 -2.92 -8.43 15.04
C GLU A 299 -1.60 -7.64 15.10
N SER A 300 -0.54 -8.28 15.59
CA SER A 300 0.79 -7.67 15.72
C SER A 300 1.34 -7.15 14.37
N VAL A 301 1.14 -7.90 13.29
CA VAL A 301 1.55 -7.49 11.94
C VAL A 301 0.79 -6.24 11.49
N THR A 302 -0.49 -6.14 11.79
CA THR A 302 -1.31 -4.97 11.46
C THR A 302 -0.81 -3.73 12.21
N LEU A 303 -0.47 -3.87 13.49
CA LEU A 303 0.12 -2.76 14.24
C LEU A 303 1.44 -2.31 13.64
N GLU A 304 2.33 -3.24 13.31
CA GLU A 304 3.66 -2.94 12.78
C GLU A 304 3.63 -2.31 11.38
N ASP A 305 2.74 -2.78 10.50
CA ASP A 305 2.74 -2.39 9.10
C ASP A 305 1.83 -1.21 8.79
N VAL A 306 0.75 -1.02 9.56
CA VAL A 306 -0.29 -0.02 9.25
C VAL A 306 -0.25 1.16 10.21
N TYR A 307 -0.16 0.92 11.52
CA TYR A 307 -0.31 1.95 12.55
C TYR A 307 1.02 2.56 13.00
N GLU A 308 2.01 1.75 13.37
CA GLU A 308 3.30 2.24 13.85
C GLU A 308 3.99 3.25 12.91
N PRO A 309 4.05 3.02 11.58
CA PRO A 309 4.79 3.91 10.70
C PRO A 309 4.27 5.35 10.73
N TYR A 310 2.96 5.52 10.78
CA TYR A 310 2.35 6.84 10.81
C TYR A 310 2.52 7.52 12.19
N LEU A 311 2.32 6.79 13.28
CA LEU A 311 2.56 7.30 14.63
C LEU A 311 4.02 7.69 14.87
N MET A 312 4.96 6.93 14.30
CA MET A 312 6.38 7.26 14.34
C MET A 312 6.71 8.51 13.51
N GLN A 313 6.10 8.66 12.33
CA GLN A 313 6.26 9.83 11.48
C GLN A 313 5.76 11.11 12.15
N LEU A 314 4.63 11.05 12.83
CA LEU A 314 4.09 12.16 13.63
C LEU A 314 4.93 12.43 14.89
N GLY A 315 5.84 11.52 15.23
CA GLY A 315 6.67 11.60 16.43
C GLY A 315 5.88 11.30 17.71
N PHE A 316 4.82 10.51 17.63
CA PHE A 316 4.04 10.05 18.79
C PHE A 316 4.58 8.76 19.38
N LEU A 317 5.21 7.92 18.56
CA LEU A 317 5.76 6.64 18.93
C LEU A 317 7.26 6.58 18.62
N THR A 318 8.02 5.91 19.46
CA THR A 318 9.41 5.55 19.23
C THR A 318 9.62 4.08 19.42
N ARG A 319 10.50 3.49 18.59
CA ARG A 319 10.86 2.07 18.66
C ARG A 319 12.24 1.94 19.31
N THR A 320 12.32 1.18 20.38
CA THR A 320 13.56 0.89 21.11
C THR A 320 13.85 -0.61 21.06
N PRO A 321 15.08 -1.06 21.35
CA PRO A 321 15.39 -2.50 21.45
C PRO A 321 14.52 -3.25 22.47
N ARG A 322 13.96 -2.54 23.47
CA ARG A 322 13.08 -3.11 24.50
C ARG A 322 11.60 -3.11 24.13
N GLY A 323 11.21 -2.36 23.09
CA GLY A 323 9.83 -2.23 22.66
C GLY A 323 9.43 -0.81 22.26
N ARG A 324 8.12 -0.57 22.22
CA ARG A 324 7.49 0.68 21.79
C ARG A 324 7.30 1.60 22.98
N CYS A 325 7.63 2.88 22.80
CA CYS A 325 7.41 3.93 23.78
C CYS A 325 6.65 5.10 23.14
N VAL A 326 5.74 5.70 23.86
CA VAL A 326 5.11 6.95 23.44
C VAL A 326 5.95 8.16 23.83
N THR A 327 5.83 9.23 23.07
CA THR A 327 6.53 10.50 23.31
C THR A 327 5.64 11.48 24.08
N GLN A 328 6.22 12.58 24.55
CA GLN A 328 5.45 13.66 25.18
C GLN A 328 4.35 14.21 24.28
N LYS A 329 4.57 14.25 22.96
CA LYS A 329 3.56 14.67 21.99
C LYS A 329 2.30 13.79 22.05
N ALA A 330 2.45 12.47 22.23
CA ALA A 330 1.32 11.56 22.36
C ALA A 330 0.50 11.83 23.63
N TYR A 331 1.15 12.12 24.74
CA TYR A 331 0.46 12.53 25.99
C TYR A 331 -0.33 13.82 25.78
N GLN A 332 0.29 14.83 25.15
CA GLN A 332 -0.38 16.11 24.84
C GLN A 332 -1.59 15.91 23.93
N HIS A 333 -1.44 15.11 22.87
CA HIS A 333 -2.51 14.84 21.91
C HIS A 333 -3.70 14.12 22.55
N LEU A 334 -3.44 13.17 23.48
CA LEU A 334 -4.47 12.44 24.19
C LEU A 334 -4.95 13.16 25.48
N HIS A 335 -4.48 14.38 25.74
CA HIS A 335 -4.78 15.15 26.94
C HIS A 335 -4.49 14.37 28.24
N LYS A 336 -3.40 13.59 28.25
CA LYS A 336 -2.96 12.80 29.41
C LYS A 336 -1.81 13.48 30.16
N PRO A 337 -1.72 13.33 31.49
CA PRO A 337 -0.64 13.90 32.28
C PRO A 337 0.70 13.25 31.90
N ILE A 338 1.74 14.06 31.72
CA ILE A 338 3.10 13.59 31.41
C ILE A 338 3.77 13.10 32.69
N PRO A 339 4.28 11.87 32.77
CA PRO A 339 5.00 11.37 33.93
C PRO A 339 6.23 12.24 34.23
N GLY A 340 6.35 12.75 35.46
CA GLY A 340 7.51 13.56 35.91
C GLY A 340 7.49 15.02 35.51
N GLY A 341 6.47 15.52 34.81
CA GLY A 341 6.26 16.94 34.56
C GLY A 341 5.51 17.60 35.69
N ALA A 342 6.06 18.67 36.25
CA ALA A 342 5.28 19.61 37.06
C ALA A 342 4.08 20.07 36.23
N ALA A 343 2.89 20.07 36.83
CA ALA A 343 1.68 20.56 36.18
C ALA A 343 1.88 22.00 35.70
N GLU A 344 2.20 22.17 34.41
CA GLU A 344 2.03 23.48 33.76
C GLU A 344 0.52 23.68 33.64
N GLY A 345 0.05 24.73 34.29
CA GLY A 345 -1.35 25.12 34.35
C GLY A 345 -1.93 25.35 32.96
N PRO A 346 -3.27 25.50 32.84
CA PRO A 346 -3.96 25.58 31.56
C PRO A 346 -3.39 26.75 30.76
N LEU A 347 -2.81 26.45 29.58
CA LEU A 347 -2.48 27.44 28.58
C LEU A 347 -3.78 28.12 28.15
N MET A 348 -3.95 29.35 28.67
CA MET A 348 -4.99 30.27 28.23
C MET A 348 -4.95 30.43 26.73
N ASP A 349 -6.12 30.31 26.12
CA ASP A 349 -6.46 30.80 24.80
C ASP A 349 -5.80 32.16 24.51
N GLN A 350 -4.88 32.18 23.57
CA GLN A 350 -4.55 33.38 22.82
C GLN A 350 -4.71 33.07 21.33
N LEU A 351 -5.95 32.98 20.91
CA LEU A 351 -6.33 33.25 19.53
C LEU A 351 -6.93 34.64 19.53
N THR A 352 -6.10 35.63 19.24
CA THR A 352 -6.53 36.93 18.70
C THR A 352 -5.60 37.30 17.55
N PHE A 353 -6.28 37.51 16.39
CA PHE A 353 -5.90 37.98 15.07
C PHE A 353 -5.54 36.93 14.04
#